data_2f3774d174e31bee5862474bccbd21b3
#
_entry.id   2f3774d174e31bee5862474bccbd21b3
#
_cell.length_a   1.000
_cell.length_b   1.000
_cell.length_c   1.000
_cell.angle_alpha   90.00
_cell.angle_beta   90.00
_cell.angle_gamma   90.00
#
_symmetry.space_group_name_H-M   'P 1'
#
loop_
_entity.id
_entity.type
_entity.pdbx_description
1 polymer ?
#
loop_
_entity_poly.entity_id
_entity_poly.type
_entity_poly.pdbx_seq_one_letter_code
_entity_poly.pdbx_strand_id
1 'polypeptide(L)'
;TFVVETVAELAAAHPSIVVRLLDKAALSAADLDELNPFAYDQIMVLRQDPAAERSPERVDADSIVVLLHLRTLGRQVRAAGLLATTKIITEVMDSENQGLINSAGVDDFLISDSLVSMMLAQISQEPRLHDVYEELFREDGSEIYVKPVEYYFADLPVTVKFADLMGVAQSRDGEICIGYKDRSQHDDPANNFGVSLVPNKKKKITLKPGDGLIVVAEGET
;
A
#
# COMPACT_ATOMS: atom_id res chain seq x y z
N THR A 1 -8.84 -26.71 -3.23
CA THR A 1 -9.17 -27.25 -1.91
C THR A 1 -8.66 -26.32 -0.81
N PHE A 2 -7.36 -26.01 -0.74
CA PHE A 2 -6.77 -25.12 0.28
C PHE A 2 -7.45 -23.73 0.30
N VAL A 3 -7.56 -23.07 -0.84
CA VAL A 3 -8.17 -21.72 -0.94
C VAL A 3 -9.64 -21.73 -0.48
N VAL A 4 -10.40 -22.77 -0.80
CA VAL A 4 -11.82 -22.88 -0.39
C VAL A 4 -11.94 -23.05 1.14
N GLU A 5 -11.06 -23.84 1.75
CA GLU A 5 -11.01 -24.02 3.20
C GLU A 5 -10.62 -22.71 3.90
N THR A 6 -9.57 -22.03 3.44
CA THR A 6 -9.14 -20.72 3.98
C THR A 6 -10.23 -19.67 3.88
N VAL A 7 -10.95 -19.60 2.74
CA VAL A 7 -12.08 -18.66 2.56
C VAL A 7 -13.22 -18.98 3.52
N ALA A 8 -13.51 -20.27 3.74
CA ALA A 8 -14.56 -20.67 4.68
C ALA A 8 -14.19 -20.34 6.15
N GLU A 9 -12.93 -20.50 6.53
CA GLU A 9 -12.41 -20.12 7.85
C GLU A 9 -12.47 -18.60 8.03
N LEU A 10 -12.05 -17.82 7.04
CA LEU A 10 -12.11 -16.36 7.07
C LEU A 10 -13.55 -15.87 7.22
N ALA A 11 -14.49 -16.41 6.43
CA ALA A 11 -15.90 -16.06 6.53
C ALA A 11 -16.52 -16.42 7.88
N ALA A 12 -16.05 -17.52 8.51
CA ALA A 12 -16.51 -17.93 9.83
C ALA A 12 -15.94 -17.02 10.94
N ALA A 13 -14.68 -16.59 10.82
CA ALA A 13 -14.04 -15.69 11.77
C ALA A 13 -14.60 -14.26 11.70
N HIS A 14 -15.01 -13.83 10.51
CA HIS A 14 -15.49 -12.45 10.25
C HIS A 14 -16.87 -12.45 9.59
N PRO A 15 -17.98 -12.64 10.34
CA PRO A 15 -19.34 -12.76 9.78
C PRO A 15 -19.84 -11.50 9.06
N SER A 16 -19.21 -10.36 9.27
CA SER A 16 -19.52 -9.09 8.58
C SER A 16 -18.92 -8.99 7.18
N ILE A 17 -17.98 -9.89 6.84
CA ILE A 17 -17.29 -9.89 5.54
C ILE A 17 -18.00 -10.85 4.60
N VAL A 18 -18.41 -10.36 3.43
CA VAL A 18 -18.96 -11.20 2.35
C VAL A 18 -17.83 -11.57 1.40
N VAL A 19 -17.38 -12.82 1.47
CA VAL A 19 -16.34 -13.36 0.58
C VAL A 19 -17.00 -14.05 -0.61
N ARG A 20 -16.58 -13.71 -1.83
CA ARG A 20 -16.99 -14.37 -3.08
C ARG A 20 -15.77 -14.96 -3.75
N LEU A 21 -15.72 -16.28 -3.83
CA LEU A 21 -14.66 -17.00 -4.54
C LEU A 21 -15.09 -17.21 -6.00
N LEU A 22 -14.23 -16.82 -6.93
CA LEU A 22 -14.35 -17.06 -8.36
C LEU A 22 -13.16 -17.91 -8.79
N ASP A 23 -13.40 -19.19 -9.07
CA ASP A 23 -12.37 -20.12 -9.53
C ASP A 23 -12.23 -20.01 -11.06
N LYS A 24 -11.19 -19.28 -11.50
CA LYS A 24 -10.83 -19.15 -12.91
C LYS A 24 -9.35 -19.47 -13.11
N ALA A 25 -9.05 -20.39 -14.00
CA ALA A 25 -7.69 -20.88 -14.24
C ALA A 25 -6.74 -19.80 -14.82
N ALA A 26 -7.28 -18.81 -15.50
CA ALA A 26 -6.56 -17.61 -15.98
C ALA A 26 -7.54 -16.46 -16.09
N LEU A 27 -7.11 -15.26 -15.72
CA LEU A 27 -7.91 -14.04 -15.90
C LEU A 27 -7.70 -13.49 -17.33
N SER A 28 -8.67 -13.73 -18.20
CA SER A 28 -8.71 -13.06 -19.50
C SER A 28 -9.27 -11.64 -19.39
N ALA A 29 -9.10 -10.84 -20.44
CA ALA A 29 -9.72 -9.50 -20.51
C ALA A 29 -11.24 -9.56 -20.33
N ALA A 30 -11.90 -10.59 -20.89
CA ALA A 30 -13.35 -10.79 -20.76
C ALA A 30 -13.76 -11.15 -19.33
N ASP A 31 -12.95 -11.94 -18.62
CA ASP A 31 -13.20 -12.27 -17.21
C ASP A 31 -13.08 -11.03 -16.32
N LEU A 32 -12.10 -10.17 -16.59
CA LEU A 32 -11.91 -8.91 -15.88
C LEU A 32 -13.05 -7.93 -16.15
N ASP A 33 -13.56 -7.87 -17.39
CA ASP A 33 -14.74 -7.07 -17.73
C ASP A 33 -15.97 -7.53 -16.97
N GLU A 34 -16.21 -8.85 -16.86
CA GLU A 34 -17.32 -9.43 -16.13
C GLU A 34 -17.23 -9.12 -14.62
N LEU A 35 -16.01 -9.13 -14.05
CA LEU A 35 -15.78 -8.83 -12.65
C LEU A 35 -16.04 -7.36 -12.30
N ASN A 36 -16.04 -6.46 -13.28
CA ASN A 36 -16.16 -5.01 -13.08
C ASN A 36 -15.25 -4.49 -11.96
N PRO A 37 -13.92 -4.64 -12.08
CA PRO A 37 -12.97 -4.43 -10.98
C PRO A 37 -12.96 -2.98 -10.44
N PHE A 38 -13.33 -2.00 -11.28
CA PHE A 38 -13.40 -0.60 -10.88
C PHE A 38 -14.67 -0.22 -10.11
N ALA A 39 -15.53 -1.18 -9.77
CA ALA A 39 -16.61 -1.00 -8.80
C ALA A 39 -16.15 -1.24 -7.34
N TYR A 40 -14.90 -1.66 -7.13
CA TYR A 40 -14.30 -1.90 -5.82
C TYR A 40 -13.34 -0.77 -5.45
N ASP A 41 -13.13 -0.57 -4.15
CA ASP A 41 -12.22 0.45 -3.62
C ASP A 41 -10.75 0.07 -3.87
N GLN A 42 -10.46 -1.24 -3.88
CA GLN A 42 -9.10 -1.76 -3.99
C GLN A 42 -9.03 -3.04 -4.82
N ILE A 43 -7.96 -3.18 -5.60
CA ILE A 43 -7.61 -4.38 -6.36
C ILE A 43 -6.21 -4.80 -5.90
N MET A 44 -6.09 -6.05 -5.44
CA MET A 44 -4.80 -6.65 -5.12
C MET A 44 -4.47 -7.73 -6.16
N VAL A 45 -3.35 -7.57 -6.85
CA VAL A 45 -2.82 -8.59 -7.76
C VAL A 45 -1.68 -9.31 -7.04
N LEU A 46 -1.99 -10.47 -6.51
CA LEU A 46 -1.05 -11.26 -5.73
C LEU A 46 -0.52 -12.44 -6.55
N ARG A 47 0.62 -12.94 -6.16
CA ARG A 47 1.25 -14.12 -6.76
C ARG A 47 0.32 -15.33 -6.70
N GLN A 48 0.20 -16.03 -7.82
CA GLN A 48 -0.47 -17.33 -7.85
C GLN A 48 0.50 -18.40 -7.31
N ASP A 49 -0.01 -19.25 -6.45
CA ASP A 49 0.55 -20.46 -5.86
C ASP A 49 2.10 -20.51 -5.69
N PRO A 50 2.59 -20.29 -4.44
CA PRO A 50 4.03 -20.42 -4.14
C PRO A 50 4.57 -21.85 -4.35
N ALA A 51 3.70 -22.88 -4.42
CA ALA A 51 4.09 -24.26 -4.65
C ALA A 51 4.27 -24.63 -6.13
N ALA A 52 3.82 -23.78 -7.05
CA ALA A 52 4.11 -23.98 -8.46
C ALA A 52 5.60 -23.68 -8.71
N GLU A 53 6.36 -24.66 -9.21
CA GLU A 53 7.77 -24.52 -9.64
C GLU A 53 7.87 -23.60 -10.89
N ARG A 54 7.46 -22.33 -10.74
CA ARG A 54 7.59 -21.31 -11.80
C ARG A 54 8.71 -20.36 -11.45
N SER A 55 9.47 -19.95 -12.45
CA SER A 55 10.51 -18.94 -12.22
C SER A 55 9.88 -17.58 -11.85
N PRO A 56 10.57 -16.75 -11.04
CA PRO A 56 10.10 -15.42 -10.65
C PRO A 56 9.66 -14.56 -11.84
N GLU A 57 10.42 -14.60 -12.94
CA GLU A 57 10.14 -13.82 -14.16
C GLU A 57 8.80 -14.21 -14.80
N ARG A 58 8.41 -15.46 -14.68
CA ARG A 58 7.15 -15.97 -15.24
C ARG A 58 5.96 -15.56 -14.40
N VAL A 59 6.14 -15.53 -13.08
CA VAL A 59 5.13 -15.06 -12.11
C VAL A 59 4.87 -13.58 -12.32
N ASP A 60 5.92 -12.78 -12.43
CA ASP A 60 5.79 -11.34 -12.67
C ASP A 60 5.17 -11.05 -14.05
N ALA A 61 5.50 -11.85 -15.08
CA ALA A 61 4.90 -11.69 -16.40
C ALA A 61 3.38 -11.89 -16.40
N ASP A 62 2.88 -12.90 -15.68
CA ASP A 62 1.45 -13.13 -15.53
C ASP A 62 0.75 -11.96 -14.81
N SER A 63 1.36 -11.44 -13.74
CA SER A 63 0.87 -10.26 -13.03
C SER A 63 0.87 -9.02 -13.91
N ILE A 64 1.93 -8.77 -14.68
CA ILE A 64 2.04 -7.64 -15.61
C ILE A 64 0.93 -7.69 -16.68
N VAL A 65 0.59 -8.87 -17.21
CA VAL A 65 -0.50 -9.02 -18.17
C VAL A 65 -1.83 -8.59 -17.54
N VAL A 66 -2.14 -9.04 -16.33
CA VAL A 66 -3.36 -8.63 -15.60
C VAL A 66 -3.38 -7.11 -15.39
N LEU A 67 -2.26 -6.53 -14.96
CA LEU A 67 -2.14 -5.08 -14.74
C LEU A 67 -2.36 -4.27 -16.03
N LEU A 68 -1.85 -4.72 -17.17
CA LEU A 68 -2.07 -4.06 -18.46
C LEU A 68 -3.55 -4.11 -18.89
N HIS A 69 -4.25 -5.21 -18.61
CA HIS A 69 -5.69 -5.30 -18.82
C HIS A 69 -6.44 -4.34 -17.89
N LEU A 70 -6.14 -4.32 -16.59
CA LEU A 70 -6.73 -3.39 -15.62
C LEU A 70 -6.50 -1.93 -16.04
N ARG A 71 -5.29 -1.57 -16.49
CA ARG A 71 -4.99 -0.24 -17.02
C ARG A 71 -5.87 0.13 -18.21
N THR A 72 -6.09 -0.83 -19.12
CA THR A 72 -6.94 -0.60 -20.31
C THR A 72 -8.37 -0.35 -19.90
N LEU A 73 -8.93 -1.17 -18.99
CA LEU A 73 -10.26 -0.99 -18.42
C LEU A 73 -10.40 0.34 -17.66
N GLY A 74 -9.43 0.70 -16.82
CA GLY A 74 -9.44 1.95 -16.09
C GLY A 74 -9.40 3.18 -17.00
N ARG A 75 -8.76 3.09 -18.18
CA ARG A 75 -8.83 4.15 -19.20
C ARG A 75 -10.22 4.25 -19.82
N GLN A 76 -10.88 3.12 -20.08
CA GLN A 76 -12.24 3.10 -20.61
C GLN A 76 -13.24 3.69 -19.61
N VAL A 77 -13.13 3.32 -18.32
CA VAL A 77 -13.96 3.86 -17.23
C VAL A 77 -13.80 5.38 -17.13
N ARG A 78 -12.57 5.89 -17.16
CA ARG A 78 -12.30 7.34 -17.18
C ARG A 78 -12.82 8.03 -18.44
N ALA A 79 -12.68 7.41 -19.60
CA ALA A 79 -13.20 7.95 -20.86
C ALA A 79 -14.75 8.01 -20.88
N ALA A 80 -15.41 7.13 -20.13
CA ALA A 80 -16.86 7.16 -19.90
C ALA A 80 -17.30 8.22 -18.88
N GLY A 81 -16.38 9.02 -18.33
CA GLY A 81 -16.67 10.07 -17.33
C GLY A 81 -16.90 9.55 -15.92
N LEU A 82 -16.58 8.29 -15.63
CA LEU A 82 -16.66 7.70 -14.31
C LEU A 82 -15.34 7.97 -13.55
N LEU A 83 -15.45 8.37 -12.28
CA LEU A 83 -14.31 8.53 -11.39
C LEU A 83 -13.83 7.14 -10.96
N ALA A 84 -12.70 6.69 -11.47
CA ALA A 84 -12.04 5.50 -10.99
C ALA A 84 -11.14 5.90 -9.80
N THR A 85 -11.65 5.71 -8.58
CA THR A 85 -10.91 5.92 -7.32
C THR A 85 -10.25 4.63 -6.81
N THR A 86 -10.47 3.53 -7.50
CA THR A 86 -9.95 2.20 -7.18
C THR A 86 -8.43 2.20 -7.18
N LYS A 87 -7.83 1.82 -6.06
CA LYS A 87 -6.38 1.65 -5.92
C LYS A 87 -5.96 0.26 -6.41
N ILE A 88 -4.86 0.19 -7.15
CA ILE A 88 -4.29 -1.08 -7.63
C ILE A 88 -2.97 -1.31 -6.92
N ILE A 89 -2.88 -2.42 -6.19
CA ILE A 89 -1.68 -2.86 -5.46
C ILE A 89 -1.24 -4.20 -6.05
N THR A 90 0.05 -4.37 -6.26
CA THR A 90 0.61 -5.64 -6.76
C THR A 90 1.83 -6.09 -5.99
N GLU A 91 2.01 -7.40 -5.90
CA GLU A 91 3.25 -8.02 -5.48
C GLU A 91 4.17 -8.19 -6.68
N VAL A 92 5.46 -7.91 -6.51
CA VAL A 92 6.53 -8.05 -7.50
C VAL A 92 7.62 -8.92 -6.91
N MET A 93 8.06 -9.92 -7.66
CA MET A 93 9.13 -10.82 -7.22
C MET A 93 10.51 -10.25 -7.55
N ASP A 94 10.66 -9.68 -8.74
CA ASP A 94 11.95 -9.20 -9.23
C ASP A 94 11.97 -7.68 -9.36
N SER A 95 12.91 -7.04 -8.67
CA SER A 95 13.11 -5.59 -8.72
C SER A 95 13.46 -5.05 -10.12
N GLU A 96 13.99 -5.88 -11.03
CA GLU A 96 14.26 -5.48 -12.41
C GLU A 96 12.98 -5.17 -13.19
N ASN A 97 11.84 -5.77 -12.81
CA ASN A 97 10.54 -5.54 -13.41
C ASN A 97 9.84 -4.24 -12.95
N GLN A 98 10.40 -3.52 -11.98
CA GLN A 98 9.84 -2.28 -11.42
C GLN A 98 9.48 -1.25 -12.49
N GLY A 99 10.35 -1.06 -13.50
CA GLY A 99 10.10 -0.12 -14.59
C GLY A 99 8.89 -0.48 -15.45
N LEU A 100 8.65 -1.78 -15.69
CA LEU A 100 7.50 -2.27 -16.43
C LEU A 100 6.21 -2.08 -15.65
N ILE A 101 6.23 -2.35 -14.36
CA ILE A 101 5.08 -2.24 -13.46
C ILE A 101 4.67 -0.78 -13.29
N ASN A 102 5.60 0.13 -13.07
CA ASN A 102 5.33 1.57 -13.07
C ASN A 102 4.68 2.01 -14.39
N SER A 103 5.17 1.46 -15.53
CA SER A 103 4.59 1.75 -16.84
C SER A 103 3.19 1.17 -17.01
N ALA A 104 2.81 0.14 -16.25
CA ALA A 104 1.47 -0.43 -16.25
C ALA A 104 0.43 0.46 -15.53
N GLY A 105 0.87 1.51 -14.81
CA GLY A 105 -0.01 2.48 -14.14
C GLY A 105 -0.62 1.90 -12.86
N VAL A 106 0.19 1.21 -12.09
CA VAL A 106 -0.13 0.70 -10.76
C VAL A 106 0.06 1.84 -9.75
N ASP A 107 -0.82 1.95 -8.77
CA ASP A 107 -0.76 3.00 -7.76
C ASP A 107 0.33 2.69 -6.72
N ASP A 108 0.52 1.41 -6.40
CA ASP A 108 1.56 0.96 -5.48
C ASP A 108 1.97 -0.50 -5.75
N PHE A 109 3.19 -0.87 -5.36
CA PHE A 109 3.68 -2.24 -5.49
C PHE A 109 4.65 -2.59 -4.36
N LEU A 110 4.66 -3.85 -3.98
CA LEU A 110 5.55 -4.41 -2.98
C LEU A 110 6.56 -5.34 -3.63
N ILE A 111 7.86 -5.06 -3.46
CA ILE A 111 8.95 -5.96 -3.87
C ILE A 111 9.26 -6.88 -2.69
N SER A 112 8.69 -8.07 -2.69
CA SER A 112 8.74 -9.01 -1.57
C SER A 112 10.17 -9.37 -1.17
N ASP A 113 11.03 -9.75 -2.11
CA ASP A 113 12.40 -10.16 -1.83
C ASP A 113 13.25 -9.03 -1.25
N SER A 114 13.05 -7.81 -1.74
CA SER A 114 13.78 -6.63 -1.24
C SER A 114 13.38 -6.31 0.19
N LEU A 115 12.08 -6.31 0.50
CA LEU A 115 11.57 -6.04 1.85
C LEU A 115 12.07 -7.07 2.85
N VAL A 116 11.93 -8.37 2.53
CA VAL A 116 12.39 -9.47 3.40
C VAL A 116 13.89 -9.38 3.63
N SER A 117 14.68 -9.11 2.58
CA SER A 117 16.13 -8.96 2.70
C SER A 117 16.55 -7.80 3.59
N MET A 118 15.86 -6.65 3.49
CA MET A 118 16.10 -5.50 4.36
C MET A 118 15.75 -5.79 5.82
N MET A 119 14.64 -6.46 6.08
CA MET A 119 14.24 -6.89 7.42
C MET A 119 15.26 -7.87 8.02
N LEU A 120 15.67 -8.89 7.26
CA LEU A 120 16.68 -9.85 7.71
C LEU A 120 18.02 -9.17 8.03
N ALA A 121 18.46 -8.21 7.20
CA ALA A 121 19.67 -7.45 7.48
C ALA A 121 19.58 -6.66 8.79
N GLN A 122 18.45 -6.05 9.09
CA GLN A 122 18.25 -5.32 10.35
C GLN A 122 18.16 -6.27 11.55
N ILE A 123 17.39 -7.36 11.46
CA ILE A 123 17.27 -8.38 12.51
C ILE A 123 18.64 -9.04 12.80
N SER A 124 19.47 -9.24 11.77
CA SER A 124 20.80 -9.82 11.97
C SER A 124 21.73 -8.93 12.80
N GLN A 125 21.56 -7.61 12.75
CA GLN A 125 22.29 -6.64 13.55
C GLN A 125 21.72 -6.48 14.96
N GLU A 126 20.38 -6.48 15.08
CA GLU A 126 19.66 -6.32 16.34
C GLU A 126 18.49 -7.29 16.38
N PRO A 127 18.66 -8.51 16.95
CA PRO A 127 17.63 -9.56 16.97
C PRO A 127 16.30 -9.14 17.62
N ARG A 128 16.31 -8.18 18.55
CA ARG A 128 15.10 -7.69 19.22
C ARG A 128 14.17 -6.92 18.29
N LEU A 129 14.63 -6.55 17.10
CA LEU A 129 13.78 -5.92 16.09
C LEU A 129 12.72 -6.89 15.53
N HIS A 130 12.92 -8.20 15.66
CA HIS A 130 11.90 -9.18 15.28
C HIS A 130 10.57 -8.91 15.99
N ASP A 131 10.59 -8.76 17.30
CA ASP A 131 9.39 -8.52 18.11
C ASP A 131 8.73 -7.16 17.77
N VAL A 132 9.53 -6.15 17.38
CA VAL A 132 9.03 -4.85 16.94
C VAL A 132 8.33 -4.97 15.59
N TYR A 133 8.88 -5.75 14.66
CA TYR A 133 8.21 -5.99 13.38
C TYR A 133 6.94 -6.82 13.54
N GLU A 134 6.95 -7.84 14.40
CA GLU A 134 5.73 -8.58 14.71
C GLU A 134 4.62 -7.66 15.23
N GLU A 135 4.95 -6.74 16.14
CA GLU A 135 3.98 -5.77 16.67
C GLU A 135 3.45 -4.82 15.60
N LEU A 136 4.33 -4.31 14.71
CA LEU A 136 3.95 -3.38 13.63
C LEU A 136 3.11 -4.04 12.51
N PHE A 137 3.12 -5.37 12.40
CA PHE A 137 2.38 -6.11 11.38
C PHE A 137 1.22 -6.94 11.95
N ARG A 138 0.98 -6.85 13.26
CA ARG A 138 -0.18 -7.48 13.88
C ARG A 138 -1.45 -6.71 13.58
N GLU A 139 -2.55 -7.42 13.36
CA GLU A 139 -3.88 -6.86 13.09
C GLU A 139 -4.42 -6.00 14.26
N ASP A 140 -4.04 -6.37 15.50
CA ASP A 140 -4.50 -5.73 16.74
C ASP A 140 -3.42 -4.84 17.40
N GLY A 141 -2.32 -4.56 16.68
CA GLY A 141 -1.18 -3.76 17.17
C GLY A 141 -1.19 -2.32 16.70
N SER A 142 -0.06 -1.64 16.98
CA SER A 142 0.19 -0.32 16.43
C SER A 142 0.64 -0.41 14.97
N GLU A 143 -0.01 0.32 14.09
CA GLU A 143 0.29 0.35 12.66
C GLU A 143 0.85 1.71 12.23
N ILE A 144 1.47 1.74 11.05
CA ILE A 144 1.94 2.99 10.44
C ILE A 144 0.88 3.52 9.49
N TYR A 145 0.38 4.72 9.78
CA TYR A 145 -0.60 5.43 8.96
C TYR A 145 0.00 6.66 8.28
N VAL A 146 -0.53 6.99 7.11
CA VAL A 146 -0.33 8.29 6.45
C VAL A 146 -1.65 9.05 6.54
N LYS A 147 -1.84 9.80 7.64
CA LYS A 147 -3.09 10.54 7.87
C LYS A 147 -3.07 11.89 7.17
N PRO A 148 -4.18 12.31 6.51
CA PRO A 148 -4.26 13.61 5.85
C PRO A 148 -3.94 14.76 6.81
N VAL A 149 -3.17 15.76 6.34
CA VAL A 149 -2.83 16.94 7.16
C VAL A 149 -4.05 17.75 7.56
N GLU A 150 -5.15 17.63 6.82
CA GLU A 150 -6.45 18.23 7.10
C GLU A 150 -7.06 17.77 8.43
N TYR A 151 -6.65 16.61 8.93
CA TYR A 151 -7.07 16.12 10.26
C TYR A 151 -6.43 16.90 11.40
N TYR A 152 -5.29 17.55 11.13
CA TYR A 152 -4.47 18.23 12.13
C TYR A 152 -4.52 19.75 12.01
N PHE A 153 -4.79 20.28 10.82
CA PHE A 153 -4.78 21.72 10.54
C PHE A 153 -6.02 22.13 9.76
N ALA A 154 -6.78 23.08 10.31
CA ALA A 154 -7.95 23.63 9.64
C ALA A 154 -7.57 24.55 8.47
N ASP A 155 -6.48 25.31 8.62
CA ASP A 155 -6.02 26.26 7.62
C ASP A 155 -4.73 25.77 6.94
N LEU A 156 -4.80 25.53 5.65
CA LEU A 156 -3.68 25.13 4.80
C LEU A 156 -3.52 26.14 3.62
N PRO A 157 -2.31 26.42 3.14
CA PRO A 157 -1.03 25.86 3.59
C PRO A 157 -0.54 26.43 4.93
N VAL A 158 0.14 25.59 5.72
CA VAL A 158 0.73 25.98 7.00
C VAL A 158 2.23 25.68 7.02
N THR A 159 3.05 26.57 7.57
CA THR A 159 4.48 26.34 7.77
C THR A 159 4.78 26.21 9.25
N VAL A 160 5.23 25.02 9.64
CA VAL A 160 5.51 24.65 11.04
C VAL A 160 6.87 23.95 11.14
N LYS A 161 7.40 23.79 12.35
CA LYS A 161 8.57 22.94 12.58
C LYS A 161 8.11 21.49 12.72
N PHE A 162 8.99 20.54 12.44
CA PHE A 162 8.68 19.13 12.66
C PHE A 162 8.34 18.83 14.14
N ALA A 163 9.00 19.52 15.08
CA ALA A 163 8.64 19.41 16.50
C ALA A 163 7.18 19.81 16.78
N ASP A 164 6.65 20.77 16.04
CA ASP A 164 5.26 21.22 16.20
C ASP A 164 4.29 20.13 15.67
N LEU A 165 4.65 19.44 14.57
CA LEU A 165 3.89 18.30 14.03
C LEU A 165 3.82 17.15 15.03
N MET A 166 4.96 16.83 15.67
CA MET A 166 4.99 15.83 16.74
C MET A 166 4.06 16.20 17.90
N GLY A 167 4.05 17.48 18.29
CA GLY A 167 3.17 17.98 19.36
C GLY A 167 1.69 17.92 18.99
N VAL A 168 1.36 18.25 17.74
CA VAL A 168 -0.03 18.19 17.26
C VAL A 168 -0.54 16.74 17.21
N ALA A 169 0.27 15.80 16.69
CA ALA A 169 -0.10 14.38 16.72
C ALA A 169 -0.25 13.86 18.16
N GLN A 170 0.69 14.22 19.05
CA GLN A 170 0.62 13.82 20.47
C GLN A 170 -0.61 14.38 21.21
N SER A 171 -1.21 15.48 20.73
CA SER A 171 -2.47 16.00 21.28
C SER A 171 -3.67 15.14 20.92
N ARG A 172 -3.54 14.25 19.96
CA ARG A 172 -4.51 13.20 19.64
C ARG A 172 -4.12 11.93 20.40
N ASP A 173 -5.10 11.29 20.99
CA ASP A 173 -4.85 10.11 21.83
C ASP A 173 -4.29 8.96 20.97
N GLY A 174 -3.21 8.35 21.45
CA GLY A 174 -2.60 7.17 20.83
C GLY A 174 -1.80 7.40 19.55
N GLU A 175 -1.44 8.66 19.19
CA GLU A 175 -0.67 8.95 17.97
C GLU A 175 0.75 9.43 18.24
N ILE A 176 1.72 8.88 17.50
CA ILE A 176 3.11 9.33 17.49
C ILE A 176 3.54 9.70 16.07
N CYS A 177 3.76 10.99 15.80
CA CYS A 177 4.26 11.43 14.49
C CYS A 177 5.73 11.07 14.32
N ILE A 178 6.04 10.26 13.31
CA ILE A 178 7.39 9.83 12.93
C ILE A 178 7.88 10.49 11.63
N GLY A 179 7.01 11.18 10.87
CA GLY A 179 7.39 11.79 9.61
C GLY A 179 6.26 12.53 8.91
N TYR A 180 6.50 12.87 7.65
CA TYR A 180 5.50 13.45 6.78
C TYR A 180 5.69 12.97 5.33
N LYS A 181 4.64 13.07 4.52
CA LYS A 181 4.63 12.77 3.09
C LYS A 181 4.19 14.00 2.30
N ASP A 182 5.04 14.49 1.43
CA ASP A 182 4.75 15.55 0.46
C ASP A 182 4.11 14.93 -0.78
N ARG A 183 2.82 15.16 -0.98
CA ARG A 183 2.08 14.61 -2.12
C ARG A 183 2.64 15.06 -3.47
N SER A 184 3.21 16.26 -3.56
CA SER A 184 3.74 16.77 -4.82
C SER A 184 4.95 16.01 -5.35
N GLN A 185 5.58 15.19 -4.50
CA GLN A 185 6.75 14.37 -4.81
C GLN A 185 6.46 12.86 -4.85
N HIS A 186 5.18 12.47 -4.88
CA HIS A 186 4.78 11.06 -4.78
C HIS A 186 5.34 10.17 -5.91
N ASP A 187 5.65 10.74 -7.09
CA ASP A 187 6.22 10.01 -8.22
C ASP A 187 7.75 10.22 -8.37
N ASP A 188 8.40 10.87 -7.40
CA ASP A 188 9.82 11.22 -7.48
C ASP A 188 10.68 10.32 -6.59
N PRO A 189 11.32 9.28 -7.14
CA PRO A 189 12.20 8.38 -6.38
C PRO A 189 13.45 9.10 -5.85
N ALA A 190 13.92 10.18 -6.49
CA ALA A 190 15.07 10.95 -6.01
C ALA A 190 14.78 11.68 -4.69
N ASN A 191 13.51 11.99 -4.43
CA ASN A 191 13.01 12.56 -3.18
C ASN A 191 12.27 11.54 -2.31
N ASN A 192 12.60 10.26 -2.43
CA ASN A 192 12.00 9.18 -1.67
C ASN A 192 10.46 9.20 -1.70
N PHE A 193 9.87 9.45 -2.89
CA PHE A 193 8.42 9.53 -3.12
C PHE A 193 7.71 10.51 -2.16
N GLY A 194 8.40 11.58 -1.76
CA GLY A 194 7.92 12.58 -0.82
C GLY A 194 7.94 12.17 0.66
N VAL A 195 8.40 10.96 0.98
CA VAL A 195 8.46 10.45 2.35
C VAL A 195 9.70 10.97 3.08
N SER A 196 9.48 11.58 4.24
CA SER A 196 10.55 12.06 5.12
C SER A 196 10.32 11.55 6.54
N LEU A 197 11.13 10.56 6.95
CA LEU A 197 11.06 9.99 8.30
C LEU A 197 12.09 10.65 9.22
N VAL A 198 11.68 10.91 10.45
CA VAL A 198 12.48 11.48 11.56
C VAL A 198 13.35 12.68 11.11
N PRO A 199 12.77 13.67 10.40
CA PRO A 199 13.54 14.85 10.01
C PRO A 199 13.98 15.64 11.23
N ASN A 200 14.97 16.53 11.04
CA ASN A 200 15.43 17.39 12.13
C ASN A 200 14.24 18.16 12.73
N LYS A 201 14.09 18.10 14.07
CA LYS A 201 12.97 18.71 14.80
C LYS A 201 12.80 20.22 14.54
N LYS A 202 13.88 20.92 14.19
CA LYS A 202 13.87 22.36 13.86
C LYS A 202 13.59 22.64 12.37
N LYS A 203 13.52 21.59 11.51
CA LYS A 203 13.22 21.75 10.09
C LYS A 203 11.83 22.36 9.94
N LYS A 204 11.76 23.46 9.20
CA LYS A 204 10.49 24.06 8.78
C LYS A 204 9.93 23.28 7.60
N ILE A 205 8.66 22.96 7.68
CA ILE A 205 7.92 22.18 6.70
C ILE A 205 6.69 23.00 6.33
N THR A 206 6.44 23.18 5.05
CA THR A 206 5.21 23.78 4.54
C THR A 206 4.28 22.67 4.07
N LEU A 207 3.22 22.45 4.82
CA LEU A 207 2.18 21.47 4.51
C LEU A 207 1.11 22.10 3.64
N LYS A 208 0.65 21.35 2.65
CA LYS A 208 -0.39 21.75 1.69
C LYS A 208 -1.56 20.75 1.74
N PRO A 209 -2.72 21.10 1.20
CA PRO A 209 -3.82 20.15 1.06
C PRO A 209 -3.38 18.88 0.32
N GLY A 210 -3.72 17.73 0.91
CA GLY A 210 -3.37 16.41 0.38
C GLY A 210 -2.01 15.86 0.80
N ASP A 211 -1.19 16.63 1.54
CA ASP A 211 -0.01 16.08 2.21
C ASP A 211 -0.44 15.18 3.38
N GLY A 212 0.47 14.37 3.92
CA GLY A 212 0.18 13.44 5.00
C GLY A 212 1.17 13.53 6.16
N LEU A 213 0.69 13.34 7.39
CA LEU A 213 1.53 13.01 8.53
C LEU A 213 1.69 11.49 8.59
N ILE A 214 2.94 11.05 8.79
CA ILE A 214 3.25 9.64 9.03
C ILE A 214 3.26 9.43 10.53
N VAL A 215 2.33 8.62 11.00
CA VAL A 215 2.13 8.36 12.42
C VAL A 215 2.11 6.86 12.71
N VAL A 216 2.50 6.51 13.93
CA VAL A 216 2.24 5.18 14.52
C VAL A 216 1.04 5.34 15.42
N ALA A 217 0.02 4.52 15.25
CA ALA A 217 -1.23 4.57 16.00
C ALA A 217 -1.93 3.21 16.03
N GLU A 218 -2.85 3.00 16.98
CA GLU A 218 -3.67 1.78 17.08
C GLU A 218 -4.90 1.80 16.16
N GLY A 219 -5.14 2.88 15.41
CA GLY A 219 -6.29 3.01 14.52
C GLY A 219 -6.22 4.21 13.59
N GLU A 220 -7.08 4.15 12.57
CA GLU A 220 -7.13 5.16 11.50
C GLU A 220 -7.79 6.48 11.95
N THR A 221 -8.58 6.47 13.00
CA THR A 221 -9.38 7.61 13.51
C THR A 221 -8.84 8.18 14.80
#